data_a7b3322a81137157ae3c77715ca6d300
#
_entry.id   a7b3322a81137157ae3c77715ca6d300
#
_cell.length_a   1.000
_cell.length_b   1.000
_cell.length_c   1.000
_cell.angle_alpha   90.00
_cell.angle_beta   90.00
_cell.angle_gamma   90.00
#
_symmetry.space_group_name_H-M   'P 1'
#
loop_
_entity.id
_entity.type
_entity.pdbx_description
1 polymer ?
#
loop_
_entity_poly.entity_id
_entity_poly.type
_entity_poly.pdbx_seq_one_letter_code
_entity_poly.pdbx_strand_id
1 'polypeptide(L)'
;MSANAKNSRAAVEQRNLIVPQMVDYDELGARQEWVPHLMYFHPRSVELKSVSTNEYGIRKTVGAKDESPTALLIGSSAVFGVGATSDATTIPSRLNKLTKLNWLNFGGRAFNSTQEVLLVQLANIKKVAGPLVMLSGVNNLTRALMPGSYSSMYGAFFQQSLFEKQMAVAAVGNRELSRMLFAGVRAKFGLAKKTTAAAQSRSSKADSYAAMLSVFERDCEYLQMVAKNTGTTSSFVLQPFAPWLNKTLTTEEKQLFALLDQEAESFSQVLNELAEYRDQYIKDLHAICSKVGVKYLNLNDAPELQQPDWLFADRVHLTDSGYDAVARLLVRDLAL
;
A
#
# COMPACT_ATOMS: atom_id res chain seq x y z
N MET A 1 -1.58 -23.62 -21.60
CA MET A 1 -1.01 -22.92 -20.43
C MET A 1 0.47 -23.22 -20.38
N SER A 2 1.33 -22.19 -20.22
CA SER A 2 2.77 -22.37 -20.06
C SER A 2 3.09 -23.11 -18.74
N ALA A 3 4.26 -23.75 -18.64
CA ALA A 3 4.69 -24.46 -17.42
C ALA A 3 4.69 -23.49 -16.20
N ASN A 4 5.13 -22.25 -16.39
CA ASN A 4 5.13 -21.23 -15.34
C ASN A 4 3.71 -20.90 -14.83
N ALA A 5 2.71 -20.84 -15.71
CA ALA A 5 1.33 -20.58 -15.27
C ALA A 5 0.72 -21.75 -14.47
N LYS A 6 1.13 -22.99 -14.76
CA LYS A 6 0.72 -24.17 -13.96
C LYS A 6 1.36 -24.16 -12.58
N ASN A 7 2.66 -23.83 -12.49
CA ASN A 7 3.39 -23.77 -11.22
C ASN A 7 2.84 -22.66 -10.32
N SER A 8 2.57 -21.47 -10.88
CA SER A 8 1.98 -20.36 -10.14
C SER A 8 0.60 -20.73 -9.57
N ARG A 9 -0.26 -21.40 -10.34
CA ARG A 9 -1.57 -21.86 -9.87
C ARG A 9 -1.47 -22.90 -8.73
N ALA A 10 -0.57 -23.87 -8.86
CA ALA A 10 -0.34 -24.87 -7.81
C ALA A 10 0.18 -24.22 -6.52
N ALA A 11 1.05 -23.21 -6.62
CA ALA A 11 1.54 -22.45 -5.45
C ALA A 11 0.41 -21.71 -4.75
N VAL A 12 -0.50 -21.06 -5.50
CA VAL A 12 -1.69 -20.40 -4.93
C VAL A 12 -2.60 -21.39 -4.22
N GLU A 13 -2.87 -22.56 -4.83
CA GLU A 13 -3.69 -23.60 -4.22
C GLU A 13 -3.06 -24.12 -2.90
N GLN A 14 -1.74 -24.35 -2.87
CA GLN A 14 -1.03 -24.76 -1.63
C GLN A 14 -1.01 -23.66 -0.58
N ARG A 15 -0.80 -22.38 -0.94
CA ARG A 15 -0.90 -21.25 -0.04
C ARG A 15 -2.27 -21.20 0.64
N ASN A 16 -3.35 -21.40 -0.13
CA ASN A 16 -4.72 -21.34 0.38
C ASN A 16 -5.08 -22.51 1.32
N LEU A 17 -4.31 -23.60 1.32
CA LEU A 17 -4.44 -24.65 2.34
C LEU A 17 -3.86 -24.22 3.69
N ILE A 18 -2.79 -23.39 3.69
CA ILE A 18 -2.12 -22.91 4.91
C ILE A 18 -2.82 -21.66 5.46
N VAL A 19 -3.22 -20.75 4.58
CA VAL A 19 -3.87 -19.46 4.89
C VAL A 19 -5.17 -19.30 4.07
N PRO A 20 -6.23 -20.05 4.43
CA PRO A 20 -7.45 -20.15 3.62
C PRO A 20 -8.19 -18.82 3.43
N GLN A 21 -8.01 -17.86 4.34
CA GLN A 21 -8.55 -16.51 4.21
C GLN A 21 -8.03 -15.76 2.99
N MET A 22 -6.88 -16.16 2.42
CA MET A 22 -6.31 -15.50 1.24
C MET A 22 -7.18 -15.62 0.00
N VAL A 23 -8.06 -16.63 -0.08
CA VAL A 23 -9.07 -16.75 -1.15
C VAL A 23 -9.94 -15.50 -1.25
N ASP A 24 -10.41 -14.97 -0.11
CA ASP A 24 -11.24 -13.76 -0.07
C ASP A 24 -10.47 -12.54 -0.54
N TYR A 25 -9.17 -12.44 -0.20
CA TYR A 25 -8.32 -11.33 -0.65
C TYR A 25 -7.97 -11.42 -2.13
N ASP A 26 -7.83 -12.62 -2.69
CA ASP A 26 -7.65 -12.82 -4.13
C ASP A 26 -8.93 -12.40 -4.89
N GLU A 27 -10.09 -12.83 -4.43
CA GLU A 27 -11.38 -12.43 -5.00
C GLU A 27 -11.56 -10.90 -4.96
N LEU A 28 -11.31 -10.29 -3.80
CA LEU A 28 -11.38 -8.84 -3.65
C LEU A 28 -10.40 -8.12 -4.61
N GLY A 29 -9.18 -8.66 -4.76
CA GLY A 29 -8.18 -8.12 -5.66
C GLY A 29 -8.56 -8.17 -7.13
N ALA A 30 -9.26 -9.24 -7.54
CA ALA A 30 -9.75 -9.40 -8.91
C ALA A 30 -10.92 -8.44 -9.24
N ARG A 31 -11.56 -7.86 -8.22
CA ARG A 31 -12.73 -6.96 -8.34
C ARG A 31 -12.40 -5.50 -8.06
N GLN A 32 -11.12 -5.09 -8.16
CA GLN A 32 -10.73 -3.68 -7.96
C GLN A 32 -11.53 -2.75 -8.87
N GLU A 33 -11.94 -1.62 -8.30
CA GLU A 33 -12.65 -0.55 -9.02
C GLU A 33 -11.68 0.57 -9.37
N TRP A 34 -11.88 1.17 -10.55
CA TRP A 34 -11.21 2.42 -10.88
C TRP A 34 -11.83 3.56 -10.09
N VAL A 35 -10.99 4.33 -9.41
CA VAL A 35 -11.41 5.50 -8.62
C VAL A 35 -10.57 6.70 -9.05
N PRO A 36 -11.19 7.82 -9.47
CA PRO A 36 -10.46 9.04 -9.82
C PRO A 36 -9.50 9.44 -8.69
N HIS A 37 -8.30 9.90 -9.05
CA HIS A 37 -7.20 10.33 -8.19
C HIS A 37 -6.48 9.18 -7.46
N LEU A 38 -7.16 8.13 -7.00
CA LEU A 38 -6.55 6.96 -6.39
C LEU A 38 -6.05 5.94 -7.41
N MET A 39 -6.50 6.02 -8.66
CA MET A 39 -6.30 5.10 -9.78
C MET A 39 -7.07 3.79 -9.62
N TYR A 40 -7.03 3.15 -8.48
CA TYR A 40 -7.79 1.94 -8.15
C TYR A 40 -8.07 1.90 -6.65
N PHE A 41 -9.16 1.24 -6.29
CA PHE A 41 -9.49 1.00 -4.89
C PHE A 41 -10.26 -0.32 -4.73
N HIS A 42 -10.63 -0.65 -3.50
CA HIS A 42 -11.39 -1.85 -3.24
C HIS A 42 -12.83 -1.74 -3.75
N PRO A 43 -13.46 -2.85 -4.13
CA PRO A 43 -14.87 -2.84 -4.50
C PRO A 43 -15.74 -2.43 -3.31
N ARG A 44 -16.84 -1.75 -3.61
CA ARG A 44 -17.76 -1.20 -2.61
C ARG A 44 -18.77 -2.25 -2.13
N SER A 45 -19.17 -2.13 -0.86
CA SER A 45 -20.25 -2.94 -0.26
C SER A 45 -20.03 -4.45 -0.42
N VAL A 46 -18.81 -4.91 -0.22
CA VAL A 46 -18.45 -6.34 -0.27
C VAL A 46 -18.59 -6.94 1.12
N GLU A 47 -19.15 -8.16 1.16
CA GLU A 47 -19.23 -8.99 2.35
C GLU A 47 -18.66 -10.37 1.99
N LEU A 48 -17.39 -10.63 2.36
CA LEU A 48 -16.75 -11.93 2.28
C LEU A 48 -16.49 -12.43 3.71
N LYS A 49 -16.11 -13.69 3.87
CA LYS A 49 -15.90 -14.31 5.18
C LYS A 49 -14.81 -13.59 5.99
N SER A 50 -13.73 -13.19 5.35
CA SER A 50 -12.54 -12.62 6.02
C SER A 50 -12.44 -11.10 5.89
N VAL A 51 -13.21 -10.50 4.99
CA VAL A 51 -13.10 -9.07 4.67
C VAL A 51 -14.43 -8.49 4.20
N SER A 52 -14.81 -7.34 4.75
CA SER A 52 -15.93 -6.55 4.25
C SER A 52 -15.57 -5.08 4.05
N THR A 53 -16.21 -4.46 3.05
CA THR A 53 -16.05 -3.05 2.72
C THR A 53 -17.38 -2.32 2.80
N ASN A 54 -17.33 -1.03 3.10
CA ASN A 54 -18.51 -0.15 3.10
C ASN A 54 -18.83 0.37 1.69
N GLU A 55 -19.82 1.26 1.59
CA GLU A 55 -20.26 1.92 0.35
C GLU A 55 -19.18 2.78 -0.35
N TYR A 56 -18.04 3.01 0.30
CA TYR A 56 -16.88 3.75 -0.24
C TYR A 56 -15.70 2.82 -0.57
N GLY A 57 -15.81 1.51 -0.35
CA GLY A 57 -14.69 0.58 -0.52
C GLY A 57 -13.73 0.55 0.67
N ILE A 58 -13.99 1.28 1.74
CA ILE A 58 -13.19 1.28 2.97
C ILE A 58 -13.50 0.01 3.77
N ARG A 59 -12.47 -0.68 4.25
CA ARG A 59 -12.66 -1.88 5.08
C ARG A 59 -13.38 -1.53 6.38
N LYS A 60 -14.37 -2.32 6.74
CA LYS A 60 -15.09 -2.15 7.99
C LYS A 60 -14.18 -2.43 9.20
N THR A 61 -14.44 -1.74 10.30
CA THR A 61 -13.77 -1.96 11.59
C THR A 61 -14.79 -2.42 12.62
N VAL A 62 -14.34 -3.26 13.55
CA VAL A 62 -15.16 -3.79 14.64
C VAL A 62 -14.78 -3.11 15.95
N GLY A 63 -15.77 -2.93 16.84
CA GLY A 63 -15.56 -2.34 18.17
C GLY A 63 -15.49 -0.82 18.16
N ALA A 64 -16.04 -0.19 17.13
CA ALA A 64 -16.26 1.27 17.11
C ALA A 64 -17.10 1.72 18.32
N LYS A 65 -16.85 2.94 18.81
CA LYS A 65 -17.51 3.52 19.98
C LYS A 65 -18.11 4.87 19.56
N ASP A 66 -19.43 4.98 19.63
CA ASP A 66 -20.20 6.08 19.02
C ASP A 66 -19.77 7.49 19.46
N GLU A 67 -19.36 7.68 20.70
CA GLU A 67 -18.98 8.99 21.25
C GLU A 67 -17.46 9.22 21.35
N SER A 68 -16.66 8.27 20.87
CA SER A 68 -15.20 8.38 20.98
C SER A 68 -14.60 9.22 19.84
N PRO A 69 -13.51 9.97 20.11
CA PRO A 69 -12.79 10.67 19.06
C PRO A 69 -12.34 9.74 17.94
N THR A 70 -12.61 10.13 16.70
CA THR A 70 -12.22 9.34 15.53
C THR A 70 -10.75 9.52 15.22
N ALA A 71 -10.01 8.42 15.12
CA ALA A 71 -8.62 8.34 14.72
C ALA A 71 -8.49 7.58 13.40
N LEU A 72 -7.46 7.87 12.61
CA LEU A 72 -7.20 7.20 11.34
C LEU A 72 -5.94 6.35 11.43
N LEU A 73 -6.06 5.07 11.08
CA LEU A 73 -4.91 4.25 10.71
C LEU A 73 -4.83 4.22 9.18
N ILE A 74 -3.79 4.88 8.66
CA ILE A 74 -3.56 5.15 7.24
C ILE A 74 -2.45 4.23 6.77
N GLY A 75 -2.55 3.68 5.55
CA GLY A 75 -1.44 2.89 5.02
C GLY A 75 -1.82 1.99 3.86
N SER A 76 -0.98 1.00 3.64
CA SER A 76 -1.11 0.07 2.52
C SER A 76 -1.94 -1.18 2.89
N SER A 77 -1.65 -2.29 2.22
CA SER A 77 -2.30 -3.59 2.45
C SER A 77 -2.13 -4.13 3.87
N ALA A 78 -1.07 -3.75 4.59
CA ALA A 78 -0.89 -4.12 5.99
C ALA A 78 -1.93 -3.44 6.90
N VAL A 79 -2.26 -2.18 6.65
CA VAL A 79 -3.36 -1.47 7.34
C VAL A 79 -4.72 -2.01 6.90
N PHE A 80 -4.90 -2.21 5.60
CA PHE A 80 -6.11 -2.88 5.10
C PHE A 80 -6.32 -4.22 5.79
N GLY A 81 -5.24 -4.93 6.13
CA GLY A 81 -5.26 -6.18 6.88
C GLY A 81 -5.33 -7.43 5.98
N VAL A 82 -4.59 -7.44 4.86
CA VAL A 82 -4.44 -8.64 4.01
C VAL A 82 -3.83 -9.76 4.85
N GLY A 83 -4.45 -10.93 4.87
CA GLY A 83 -4.05 -12.08 5.70
C GLY A 83 -4.79 -12.19 7.03
N ALA A 84 -5.53 -11.17 7.47
CA ALA A 84 -6.39 -11.26 8.63
C ALA A 84 -7.57 -12.22 8.38
N THR A 85 -7.95 -13.01 9.37
CA THR A 85 -9.05 -13.99 9.24
C THR A 85 -10.44 -13.37 9.31
N SER A 86 -10.54 -12.12 9.76
CA SER A 86 -11.80 -11.37 9.85
C SER A 86 -11.53 -9.86 9.99
N ASP A 87 -12.58 -9.05 9.85
CA ASP A 87 -12.49 -7.61 10.14
C ASP A 87 -12.12 -7.33 11.60
N ALA A 88 -12.49 -8.21 12.53
CA ALA A 88 -12.22 -8.06 13.96
C ALA A 88 -10.73 -8.25 14.32
N THR A 89 -9.93 -8.86 13.45
CA THR A 89 -8.52 -9.19 13.69
C THR A 89 -7.55 -8.21 13.04
N THR A 90 -8.05 -7.18 12.33
CA THR A 90 -7.24 -6.10 11.76
C THR A 90 -6.68 -5.17 12.84
N ILE A 91 -5.61 -4.44 12.52
CA ILE A 91 -5.01 -3.46 13.46
C ILE A 91 -6.04 -2.43 13.95
N PRO A 92 -6.83 -1.73 13.09
CA PRO A 92 -7.81 -0.75 13.56
C PRO A 92 -8.85 -1.34 14.51
N SER A 93 -9.35 -2.54 14.22
CA SER A 93 -10.32 -3.22 15.10
C SER A 93 -9.73 -3.60 16.45
N ARG A 94 -8.44 -3.95 16.49
CA ARG A 94 -7.73 -4.21 17.75
C ARG A 94 -7.47 -2.92 18.52
N LEU A 95 -7.10 -1.84 17.84
CA LEU A 95 -6.94 -0.51 18.45
C LEU A 95 -8.27 -0.01 19.05
N ASN A 96 -9.41 -0.29 18.42
CA ASN A 96 -10.73 -0.01 19.01
C ASN A 96 -10.95 -0.72 20.36
N LYS A 97 -10.40 -1.92 20.53
CA LYS A 97 -10.47 -2.66 21.79
C LYS A 97 -9.47 -2.16 22.84
N LEU A 98 -8.29 -1.76 22.39
CA LEU A 98 -7.14 -1.41 23.25
C LEU A 98 -7.15 0.04 23.70
N THR A 99 -7.83 0.93 22.98
CA THR A 99 -7.84 2.39 23.24
C THR A 99 -9.25 2.91 23.49
N LYS A 100 -9.36 4.18 23.89
CA LYS A 100 -10.63 4.90 24.00
C LYS A 100 -11.01 5.66 22.72
N LEU A 101 -10.33 5.36 21.59
CA LEU A 101 -10.52 6.01 20.29
C LEU A 101 -11.39 5.15 19.38
N ASN A 102 -11.98 5.77 18.37
CA ASN A 102 -12.68 5.10 17.28
C ASN A 102 -11.76 5.09 16.03
N TRP A 103 -11.07 3.99 15.82
CA TRP A 103 -10.12 3.83 14.72
C TRP A 103 -10.80 3.39 13.43
N LEU A 104 -10.58 4.14 12.35
CA LEU A 104 -11.01 3.80 11.02
C LEU A 104 -9.86 3.20 10.22
N ASN A 105 -10.19 2.24 9.33
CA ASN A 105 -9.24 1.58 8.45
C ASN A 105 -9.09 2.37 7.14
N PHE A 106 -8.03 3.16 7.04
CA PHE A 106 -7.66 3.88 5.83
C PHE A 106 -6.52 3.18 5.07
N GLY A 107 -6.59 1.86 5.02
CA GLY A 107 -5.67 1.03 4.26
C GLY A 107 -6.09 0.87 2.81
N GLY A 108 -5.13 1.00 1.88
CA GLY A 108 -5.31 0.75 0.45
C GLY A 108 -4.38 -0.35 -0.04
N ARG A 109 -4.91 -1.44 -0.63
CA ARG A 109 -4.05 -2.52 -1.17
C ARG A 109 -3.16 -1.97 -2.27
N ALA A 110 -1.85 -2.29 -2.17
CA ALA A 110 -0.81 -1.81 -3.09
C ALA A 110 -0.70 -0.27 -3.20
N PHE A 111 -1.14 0.48 -2.18
CA PHE A 111 -0.97 1.92 -2.12
C PHE A 111 0.47 2.29 -1.73
N ASN A 112 0.92 3.42 -2.25
CA ASN A 112 2.08 4.17 -1.78
C ASN A 112 1.63 5.37 -0.92
N SER A 113 2.57 6.09 -0.30
CA SER A 113 2.27 7.22 0.58
C SER A 113 1.40 8.29 -0.07
N THR A 114 1.57 8.57 -1.36
CA THR A 114 0.75 9.56 -2.08
C THR A 114 -0.71 9.12 -2.16
N GLN A 115 -0.98 7.86 -2.52
CA GLN A 115 -2.34 7.34 -2.57
C GLN A 115 -2.97 7.28 -1.17
N GLU A 116 -2.18 6.94 -0.15
CA GLU A 116 -2.60 6.92 1.26
C GLU A 116 -3.03 8.32 1.73
N VAL A 117 -2.26 9.34 1.42
CA VAL A 117 -2.58 10.74 1.74
C VAL A 117 -3.78 11.24 0.91
N LEU A 118 -3.87 10.90 -0.36
CA LEU A 118 -5.04 11.24 -1.20
C LEU A 118 -6.33 10.61 -0.64
N LEU A 119 -6.27 9.39 -0.13
CA LEU A 119 -7.43 8.76 0.52
C LEU A 119 -7.89 9.57 1.73
N VAL A 120 -6.97 10.11 2.54
CA VAL A 120 -7.30 11.01 3.66
C VAL A 120 -7.97 12.29 3.18
N GLN A 121 -7.50 12.86 2.06
CA GLN A 121 -8.11 14.08 1.49
C GLN A 121 -9.56 13.87 1.03
N LEU A 122 -9.86 12.68 0.51
CA LEU A 122 -11.21 12.33 0.04
C LEU A 122 -12.18 12.04 1.20
N ALA A 123 -11.66 11.80 2.42
CA ALA A 123 -12.46 11.56 3.60
C ALA A 123 -13.00 12.86 4.20
N ASN A 124 -14.12 12.77 4.93
CA ASN A 124 -14.61 13.89 5.71
C ASN A 124 -13.82 14.03 7.02
N ILE A 125 -12.65 14.66 6.95
CA ILE A 125 -11.72 14.81 8.08
C ILE A 125 -12.23 15.73 9.21
N LYS A 126 -13.33 16.48 9.00
CA LYS A 126 -13.89 17.33 10.05
C LYS A 126 -14.33 16.58 11.30
N LYS A 127 -14.55 15.27 11.18
CA LYS A 127 -14.88 14.38 12.30
C LYS A 127 -13.65 13.75 12.96
N VAL A 128 -12.46 13.95 12.42
CA VAL A 128 -11.22 13.40 12.96
C VAL A 128 -10.77 14.28 14.12
N ALA A 129 -10.74 13.74 15.31
CA ALA A 129 -10.30 14.39 16.54
C ALA A 129 -9.23 13.58 17.29
N GLY A 130 -8.94 12.40 16.80
CA GLY A 130 -7.87 11.52 17.28
C GLY A 130 -6.65 11.55 16.37
N PRO A 131 -5.58 10.81 16.71
CA PRO A 131 -4.33 10.80 15.98
C PRO A 131 -4.46 10.26 14.55
N LEU A 132 -3.58 10.76 13.68
CA LEU A 132 -3.33 10.26 12.33
C LEU A 132 -2.07 9.39 12.36
N VAL A 133 -2.21 8.09 12.19
CA VAL A 133 -1.08 7.15 12.19
C VAL A 133 -0.95 6.54 10.80
N MET A 134 0.15 6.83 10.11
CA MET A 134 0.49 6.24 8.81
C MET A 134 1.43 5.06 9.04
N LEU A 135 0.95 3.83 8.84
CA LEU A 135 1.75 2.60 8.89
C LEU A 135 2.01 2.11 7.46
N SER A 136 3.22 2.37 6.95
CA SER A 136 3.54 2.22 5.52
C SER A 136 5.05 2.10 5.28
N GLY A 137 5.49 2.37 4.05
CA GLY A 137 6.89 2.55 3.64
C GLY A 137 7.40 1.46 2.69
N VAL A 138 7.08 0.19 2.89
CA VAL A 138 7.60 -0.92 2.06
C VAL A 138 7.21 -0.73 0.59
N ASN A 139 5.98 -0.33 0.29
CA ASN A 139 5.52 -0.12 -1.08
C ASN A 139 6.26 1.04 -1.79
N ASN A 140 6.58 2.11 -1.07
CA ASN A 140 7.35 3.23 -1.62
C ASN A 140 8.71 2.75 -2.13
N LEU A 141 9.46 2.05 -1.29
CA LEU A 141 10.76 1.49 -1.63
C LEU A 141 10.64 0.46 -2.76
N THR A 142 9.67 -0.45 -2.67
CA THR A 142 9.39 -1.45 -3.72
C THR A 142 9.22 -0.80 -5.08
N ARG A 143 8.40 0.27 -5.14
CA ARG A 143 8.19 1.00 -6.41
C ARG A 143 9.43 1.74 -6.91
N ALA A 144 10.25 2.27 -6.01
CA ALA A 144 11.50 2.91 -6.38
C ALA A 144 12.52 1.94 -7.00
N LEU A 145 12.54 0.69 -6.53
CA LEU A 145 13.48 -0.35 -7.00
C LEU A 145 12.96 -1.12 -8.22
N MET A 146 11.65 -1.14 -8.45
CA MET A 146 11.06 -1.79 -9.63
C MET A 146 11.38 -1.00 -10.91
N PRO A 147 11.55 -1.69 -12.06
CA PRO A 147 11.69 -1.02 -13.34
C PRO A 147 10.50 -0.11 -13.65
N GLY A 148 10.76 1.12 -14.09
CA GLY A 148 9.73 2.08 -14.46
C GLY A 148 10.17 3.52 -14.25
N SER A 149 9.26 4.46 -14.49
CA SER A 149 9.49 5.88 -14.25
C SER A 149 9.00 6.24 -12.86
N TYR A 150 9.88 6.70 -11.98
CA TYR A 150 9.51 7.35 -10.73
C TYR A 150 9.72 8.85 -10.87
N SER A 151 8.72 9.65 -10.53
CA SER A 151 8.76 11.11 -10.59
C SER A 151 8.73 11.70 -9.18
N SER A 152 9.64 12.64 -8.89
CA SER A 152 9.61 13.41 -7.63
C SER A 152 8.38 14.31 -7.48
N MET A 153 7.64 14.55 -8.57
CA MET A 153 6.42 15.35 -8.53
C MET A 153 5.17 14.50 -8.29
N TYR A 154 5.05 13.36 -8.98
CA TYR A 154 3.82 12.55 -8.97
C TYR A 154 3.99 11.19 -8.28
N GLY A 155 5.21 10.75 -8.03
CA GLY A 155 5.50 9.40 -7.55
C GLY A 155 5.32 8.34 -8.64
N ALA A 156 5.10 7.11 -8.19
CA ALA A 156 4.77 5.96 -9.03
C ALA A 156 3.82 5.05 -8.26
N PHE A 157 2.95 4.33 -8.96
CA PHE A 157 2.00 3.40 -8.33
C PHE A 157 2.07 2.01 -8.97
N PHE A 158 1.63 1.00 -8.25
CA PHE A 158 1.50 -0.34 -8.81
C PHE A 158 0.50 -0.34 -9.97
N GLN A 159 0.69 -1.23 -10.96
CA GLN A 159 -0.12 -1.27 -12.17
C GLN A 159 0.02 -0.04 -13.12
N GLN A 160 0.93 0.89 -12.85
CA GLN A 160 1.14 2.07 -13.70
C GLN A 160 1.29 1.71 -15.18
N SER A 161 2.09 0.69 -15.50
CA SER A 161 2.29 0.23 -16.88
C SER A 161 1.02 -0.28 -17.56
N LEU A 162 0.05 -0.80 -16.79
CA LEU A 162 -1.25 -1.20 -17.30
C LEU A 162 -2.07 0.02 -17.71
N PHE A 163 -2.14 1.04 -16.82
CA PHE A 163 -2.84 2.29 -17.12
C PHE A 163 -2.22 3.04 -18.30
N GLU A 164 -0.89 3.10 -18.37
CA GLU A 164 -0.17 3.71 -19.50
C GLU A 164 -0.51 3.02 -20.82
N LYS A 165 -0.57 1.68 -20.85
CA LYS A 165 -1.00 0.92 -22.04
C LYS A 165 -2.45 1.21 -22.40
N GLN A 166 -3.35 1.25 -21.43
CA GLN A 166 -4.76 1.58 -21.67
C GLN A 166 -4.93 2.98 -22.23
N MET A 167 -4.22 3.97 -21.66
CA MET A 167 -4.22 5.35 -22.17
C MET A 167 -3.63 5.45 -23.58
N ALA A 168 -2.59 4.68 -23.89
CA ALA A 168 -2.02 4.63 -25.24
C ALA A 168 -3.04 4.06 -26.26
N VAL A 169 -3.76 3.00 -25.92
CA VAL A 169 -4.82 2.44 -26.76
C VAL A 169 -5.95 3.45 -26.96
N ALA A 170 -6.43 4.09 -25.90
CA ALA A 170 -7.46 5.12 -25.97
C ALA A 170 -7.01 6.31 -26.84
N ALA A 171 -5.74 6.72 -26.76
CA ALA A 171 -5.19 7.80 -27.58
C ALA A 171 -5.16 7.43 -29.08
N VAL A 172 -4.93 6.17 -29.45
CA VAL A 172 -5.02 5.69 -30.84
C VAL A 172 -6.46 5.73 -31.32
N GLY A 173 -7.41 5.18 -30.57
CA GLY A 173 -8.84 5.21 -30.89
C GLY A 173 -9.36 6.65 -31.04
N ASN A 174 -8.98 7.55 -30.15
CA ASN A 174 -9.35 8.96 -30.25
C ASN A 174 -8.73 9.65 -31.49
N ARG A 175 -7.52 9.28 -31.91
CA ARG A 175 -6.90 9.80 -33.15
C ARG A 175 -7.62 9.29 -34.39
N GLU A 176 -8.04 8.03 -34.42
CA GLU A 176 -8.83 7.46 -35.51
C GLU A 176 -10.22 8.09 -35.57
N LEU A 177 -10.90 8.23 -34.43
CA LEU A 177 -12.17 8.92 -34.33
C LEU A 177 -12.05 10.39 -34.77
N SER A 178 -11.00 11.10 -34.34
CA SER A 178 -10.71 12.46 -34.81
C SER A 178 -10.40 12.51 -36.30
N ARG A 179 -9.69 11.51 -36.86
CA ARG A 179 -9.46 11.42 -38.31
C ARG A 179 -10.76 11.20 -39.06
N MET A 180 -11.65 10.34 -38.58
CA MET A 180 -12.96 10.10 -39.18
C MET A 180 -13.87 11.35 -39.15
N LEU A 181 -13.93 12.02 -37.99
CA LEU A 181 -14.77 13.20 -37.78
C LEU A 181 -14.23 14.45 -38.50
N PHE A 182 -12.92 14.57 -38.64
CA PHE A 182 -12.26 15.76 -39.21
C PHE A 182 -11.52 15.51 -40.53
N ALA A 183 -11.73 14.36 -41.18
CA ALA A 183 -11.09 14.02 -42.46
C ALA A 183 -11.32 15.10 -43.54
N GLY A 184 -12.51 15.70 -43.54
CA GLY A 184 -12.86 16.80 -44.50
C GLY A 184 -12.21 18.15 -44.16
N VAL A 185 -11.84 18.39 -42.89
CA VAL A 185 -11.28 19.68 -42.43
C VAL A 185 -9.74 19.65 -42.51
N ARG A 186 -9.10 18.52 -42.27
CA ARG A 186 -7.63 18.41 -42.34
C ARG A 186 -7.05 18.47 -43.77
N ALA A 187 -7.81 18.05 -44.75
CA ALA A 187 -7.40 18.16 -46.15
C ALA A 187 -7.18 19.61 -46.59
N LYS A 188 -7.77 20.57 -45.90
CA LYS A 188 -7.63 22.02 -46.20
C LYS A 188 -6.47 22.74 -45.51
N PHE A 189 -5.86 22.18 -44.48
CA PHE A 189 -4.91 22.95 -43.61
C PHE A 189 -3.53 22.32 -43.35
N GLY A 190 -3.07 21.35 -44.08
CA GLY A 190 -1.64 20.97 -44.21
C GLY A 190 -0.80 20.76 -42.89
N LEU A 191 -1.41 20.43 -41.73
CA LEU A 191 -0.72 20.35 -40.46
C LEU A 191 -0.53 18.89 -39.99
N ALA A 192 0.56 18.27 -40.45
CA ALA A 192 1.05 17.02 -39.90
C ALA A 192 2.36 17.27 -39.10
N LYS A 193 2.28 17.55 -37.81
CA LYS A 193 3.46 17.40 -36.92
C LYS A 193 3.46 15.97 -36.39
N LYS A 194 4.50 15.19 -36.77
CA LYS A 194 4.90 13.98 -36.09
C LYS A 194 5.35 14.34 -34.67
N THR A 195 4.51 14.10 -33.67
CA THR A 195 4.98 14.02 -32.29
C THR A 195 5.63 12.65 -32.13
N THR A 196 6.95 12.61 -32.22
CA THR A 196 7.75 11.52 -31.67
C THR A 196 7.50 11.50 -30.16
N ALA A 197 6.90 10.41 -29.66
CA ALA A 197 6.93 10.15 -28.23
C ALA A 197 8.41 10.13 -27.82
N ALA A 198 8.84 11.10 -27.03
CA ALA A 198 10.16 11.10 -26.45
C ALA A 198 10.30 9.82 -25.64
N ALA A 199 11.28 8.99 -26.00
CA ALA A 199 11.67 7.86 -25.17
C ALA A 199 12.08 8.45 -23.82
N GLN A 200 11.24 8.27 -22.80
CA GLN A 200 11.61 8.64 -21.43
C GLN A 200 12.84 7.82 -21.08
N SER A 201 13.97 8.50 -20.84
CA SER A 201 15.17 7.86 -20.32
C SER A 201 14.78 7.17 -19.01
N ARG A 202 15.06 5.87 -18.90
CA ARG A 202 14.86 5.14 -17.65
C ARG A 202 15.73 5.80 -16.59
N SER A 203 15.13 6.35 -15.54
CA SER A 203 15.84 6.85 -14.37
C SER A 203 16.69 5.74 -13.75
N SER A 204 17.85 6.07 -13.23
CA SER A 204 18.65 5.11 -12.46
C SER A 204 17.89 4.72 -11.17
N LYS A 205 18.28 3.59 -10.54
CA LYS A 205 17.71 3.21 -9.23
C LYS A 205 17.98 4.29 -8.17
N ALA A 206 19.15 4.92 -8.22
CA ALA A 206 19.52 6.03 -7.33
C ALA A 206 18.60 7.25 -7.52
N ASP A 207 18.33 7.64 -8.78
CA ASP A 207 17.41 8.74 -9.07
C ASP A 207 15.99 8.42 -8.63
N SER A 208 15.54 7.17 -8.84
CA SER A 208 14.21 6.72 -8.41
C SER A 208 14.09 6.70 -6.88
N TYR A 209 15.14 6.29 -6.18
CA TYR A 209 15.20 6.31 -4.71
C TYR A 209 15.14 7.75 -4.17
N ALA A 210 15.95 8.67 -4.72
CA ALA A 210 15.93 10.09 -4.34
C ALA A 210 14.56 10.74 -4.62
N ALA A 211 13.95 10.45 -5.77
CA ALA A 211 12.63 10.92 -6.11
C ALA A 211 11.56 10.38 -5.15
N MET A 212 11.65 9.11 -4.75
CA MET A 212 10.77 8.50 -3.77
C MET A 212 10.87 9.20 -2.40
N LEU A 213 12.06 9.50 -1.92
CA LEU A 213 12.26 10.23 -0.65
C LEU A 213 11.65 11.63 -0.72
N SER A 214 11.81 12.35 -1.83
CA SER A 214 11.21 13.67 -2.05
C SER A 214 9.66 13.61 -2.02
N VAL A 215 9.07 12.58 -2.64
CA VAL A 215 7.62 12.35 -2.60
C VAL A 215 7.16 12.02 -1.19
N PHE A 216 7.88 11.16 -0.48
CA PHE A 216 7.56 10.78 0.90
C PHE A 216 7.64 11.99 1.85
N GLU A 217 8.64 12.86 1.71
CA GLU A 217 8.76 14.09 2.49
C GLU A 217 7.51 14.98 2.31
N ARG A 218 7.13 15.26 1.08
CA ARG A 218 5.92 16.02 0.73
C ARG A 218 4.65 15.40 1.36
N ASP A 219 4.52 14.08 1.28
CA ASP A 219 3.35 13.37 1.81
C ASP A 219 3.31 13.44 3.35
N CYS A 220 4.47 13.39 4.03
CA CYS A 220 4.59 13.61 5.47
C CYS A 220 4.26 15.07 5.85
N GLU A 221 4.72 16.07 5.08
CA GLU A 221 4.37 17.48 5.30
C GLU A 221 2.86 17.69 5.23
N TYR A 222 2.19 17.08 4.25
CA TYR A 222 0.74 17.15 4.13
C TYR A 222 0.04 16.52 5.34
N LEU A 223 0.47 15.32 5.76
CA LEU A 223 -0.10 14.65 6.92
C LEU A 223 0.04 15.49 8.20
N GLN A 224 1.20 16.11 8.40
CA GLN A 224 1.47 17.00 9.53
C GLN A 224 0.61 18.27 9.46
N MET A 225 0.43 18.84 8.27
CA MET A 225 -0.46 20.00 8.08
C MET A 225 -1.91 19.67 8.45
N VAL A 226 -2.41 18.50 8.02
CA VAL A 226 -3.76 18.02 8.38
C VAL A 226 -3.87 17.86 9.90
N ALA A 227 -2.91 17.20 10.54
CA ALA A 227 -2.90 17.00 11.98
C ALA A 227 -2.93 18.33 12.76
N LYS A 228 -2.10 19.30 12.37
CA LYS A 228 -2.10 20.64 12.97
C LYS A 228 -3.45 21.36 12.82
N ASN A 229 -4.05 21.29 11.65
CA ASN A 229 -5.33 21.95 11.37
C ASN A 229 -6.52 21.30 12.11
N THR A 230 -6.43 20.03 12.43
CA THR A 230 -7.45 19.30 13.22
C THR A 230 -7.14 19.27 14.71
N GLY A 231 -6.04 19.89 15.16
CA GLY A 231 -5.64 19.91 16.56
C GLY A 231 -5.21 18.55 17.11
N THR A 232 -4.74 17.65 16.25
CA THR A 232 -4.32 16.29 16.61
C THR A 232 -2.84 16.05 16.29
N THR A 233 -2.37 14.82 16.45
CA THR A 233 -0.99 14.40 16.19
C THR A 233 -0.88 13.56 14.94
N SER A 234 0.29 13.61 14.30
CA SER A 234 0.65 12.70 13.20
C SER A 234 1.85 11.85 13.56
N SER A 235 1.82 10.59 13.15
CA SER A 235 2.92 9.65 13.29
C SER A 235 3.10 8.85 12.01
N PHE A 236 4.35 8.60 11.64
CA PHE A 236 4.71 7.63 10.62
C PHE A 236 5.34 6.41 11.27
N VAL A 237 4.83 5.26 10.93
CA VAL A 237 5.28 3.96 11.43
C VAL A 237 5.79 3.15 10.24
N LEU A 238 7.09 2.86 10.23
CA LEU A 238 7.63 1.94 9.23
C LEU A 238 7.11 0.54 9.53
N GLN A 239 6.28 0.02 8.62
CA GLN A 239 5.65 -1.30 8.76
C GLN A 239 6.69 -2.42 8.89
N PRO A 240 6.39 -3.51 9.59
CA PRO A 240 7.27 -4.66 9.63
C PRO A 240 7.34 -5.31 8.25
N PHE A 241 8.55 -5.74 7.88
CA PHE A 241 8.85 -6.46 6.66
C PHE A 241 9.69 -7.67 7.01
N ALA A 242 9.20 -8.88 6.76
CA ALA A 242 9.82 -10.11 7.27
C ALA A 242 11.33 -10.22 6.97
N PRO A 243 11.84 -9.85 5.77
CA PRO A 243 13.27 -9.87 5.48
C PRO A 243 14.12 -8.85 6.27
N TRP A 244 13.50 -7.87 6.93
CA TRP A 244 14.21 -6.90 7.78
C TRP A 244 14.28 -7.30 9.25
N LEU A 245 13.55 -8.34 9.64
CA LEU A 245 13.52 -8.84 11.00
C LEU A 245 14.62 -9.87 11.22
N ASN A 246 15.25 -9.82 12.38
CA ASN A 246 16.20 -10.84 12.81
C ASN A 246 15.48 -11.94 13.60
N LYS A 247 14.52 -12.62 12.93
CA LYS A 247 13.74 -13.69 13.55
C LYS A 247 13.98 -15.05 12.90
N THR A 248 13.87 -16.11 13.69
CA THR A 248 13.78 -17.46 13.16
C THR A 248 12.39 -17.70 12.59
N LEU A 249 12.30 -17.93 11.27
CA LEU A 249 11.03 -18.21 10.62
C LEU A 249 10.45 -19.54 11.08
N THR A 250 9.14 -19.60 11.28
CA THR A 250 8.39 -20.83 11.53
C THR A 250 8.34 -21.72 10.29
N THR A 251 7.84 -22.94 10.43
CA THR A 251 7.66 -23.85 9.30
C THR A 251 6.67 -23.28 8.30
N GLU A 252 5.57 -22.71 8.78
CA GLU A 252 4.52 -22.07 7.96
C GLU A 252 5.07 -20.87 7.19
N GLU A 253 5.82 -19.98 7.84
CA GLU A 253 6.44 -18.83 7.18
C GLU A 253 7.42 -19.26 6.08
N LYS A 254 8.26 -20.27 6.34
CA LYS A 254 9.18 -20.81 5.33
C LYS A 254 8.43 -21.36 4.12
N GLN A 255 7.35 -22.12 4.35
CA GLN A 255 6.54 -22.67 3.27
C GLN A 255 5.83 -21.56 2.47
N LEU A 256 5.20 -20.61 3.16
CA LEU A 256 4.49 -19.50 2.52
C LEU A 256 5.43 -18.60 1.70
N PHE A 257 6.64 -18.33 2.19
CA PHE A 257 7.62 -17.52 1.45
C PHE A 257 8.13 -18.26 0.21
N ALA A 258 8.37 -19.56 0.30
CA ALA A 258 8.75 -20.37 -0.85
C ALA A 258 7.64 -20.44 -1.91
N LEU A 259 6.37 -20.51 -1.50
CA LEU A 259 5.22 -20.48 -2.41
C LEU A 259 5.08 -19.13 -3.10
N LEU A 260 5.28 -18.00 -2.39
CA LEU A 260 5.30 -16.66 -2.98
C LEU A 260 6.39 -16.52 -4.05
N ASP A 261 7.59 -17.06 -3.79
CA ASP A 261 8.70 -17.04 -4.74
C ASP A 261 8.37 -17.83 -6.04
N GLN A 262 7.57 -18.89 -5.93
CA GLN A 262 7.07 -19.64 -7.08
C GLN A 262 5.93 -18.94 -7.82
N GLU A 263 5.07 -18.22 -7.10
CA GLU A 263 3.94 -17.48 -7.66
C GLU A 263 4.40 -16.27 -8.48
N ALA A 264 5.41 -15.54 -7.99
CA ALA A 264 5.83 -14.24 -8.51
C ALA A 264 7.36 -14.03 -8.43
N GLU A 265 8.13 -14.80 -9.21
CA GLU A 265 9.60 -14.77 -9.20
C GLU A 265 10.20 -13.37 -9.38
N SER A 266 9.67 -12.57 -10.31
CA SER A 266 10.16 -11.19 -10.53
C SER A 266 9.91 -10.27 -9.35
N PHE A 267 8.85 -10.51 -8.59
CA PHE A 267 8.54 -9.74 -7.37
C PHE A 267 9.46 -10.17 -6.21
N SER A 268 9.74 -11.46 -6.10
CA SER A 268 10.66 -12.00 -5.10
C SER A 268 12.07 -11.43 -5.24
N GLN A 269 12.54 -11.20 -6.46
CA GLN A 269 13.84 -10.54 -6.70
C GLN A 269 13.85 -9.12 -6.12
N VAL A 270 12.78 -8.35 -6.34
CA VAL A 270 12.66 -6.99 -5.76
C VAL A 270 12.61 -7.05 -4.24
N LEU A 271 11.89 -8.01 -3.64
CA LEU A 271 11.84 -8.17 -2.18
C LEU A 271 13.21 -8.49 -1.58
N ASN A 272 14.05 -9.25 -2.28
CA ASN A 272 15.42 -9.51 -1.84
C ASN A 272 16.30 -8.23 -1.93
N GLU A 273 16.15 -7.43 -2.98
CA GLU A 273 16.83 -6.13 -3.08
C GLU A 273 16.43 -5.16 -1.96
N LEU A 274 15.15 -5.17 -1.53
CA LEU A 274 14.71 -4.33 -0.40
C LEU A 274 15.50 -4.60 0.88
N ALA A 275 15.95 -5.84 1.10
CA ALA A 275 16.73 -6.19 2.29
C ALA A 275 18.04 -5.38 2.37
N GLU A 276 18.68 -5.11 1.24
CA GLU A 276 19.94 -4.36 1.18
C GLU A 276 19.76 -2.87 1.54
N TYR A 277 18.57 -2.30 1.31
CA TYR A 277 18.28 -0.90 1.59
C TYR A 277 17.85 -0.61 3.03
N ARG A 278 17.70 -1.63 3.87
CA ARG A 278 17.13 -1.52 5.22
C ARG A 278 17.68 -0.34 6.02
N ASP A 279 18.96 -0.34 6.29
CA ASP A 279 19.57 0.62 7.23
C ASP A 279 19.58 2.05 6.67
N GLN A 280 19.88 2.20 5.38
CA GLN A 280 19.83 3.50 4.72
C GLN A 280 18.40 4.05 4.69
N TYR A 281 17.42 3.21 4.34
CA TYR A 281 16.03 3.61 4.26
C TYR A 281 15.46 4.02 5.62
N ILE A 282 15.71 3.24 6.67
CA ILE A 282 15.32 3.57 8.05
C ILE A 282 15.88 4.93 8.47
N LYS A 283 17.16 5.18 8.20
CA LYS A 283 17.84 6.45 8.50
C LYS A 283 17.22 7.63 7.74
N ASP A 284 16.96 7.48 6.44
CA ASP A 284 16.41 8.54 5.60
C ASP A 284 14.96 8.88 6.00
N LEU A 285 14.12 7.87 6.26
CA LEU A 285 12.76 8.10 6.74
C LEU A 285 12.73 8.80 8.09
N HIS A 286 13.61 8.40 9.03
CA HIS A 286 13.73 9.06 10.33
C HIS A 286 14.15 10.54 10.18
N ALA A 287 15.11 10.82 9.31
CA ALA A 287 15.57 12.18 9.05
C ALA A 287 14.45 13.06 8.48
N ILE A 288 13.70 12.54 7.51
CA ILE A 288 12.55 13.23 6.90
C ILE A 288 11.47 13.50 7.95
N CYS A 289 11.05 12.48 8.70
CA CYS A 289 10.02 12.64 9.73
C CYS A 289 10.42 13.66 10.79
N SER A 290 11.69 13.63 11.22
CA SER A 290 12.25 14.61 12.18
C SER A 290 12.23 16.04 11.62
N LYS A 291 12.62 16.22 10.36
CA LYS A 291 12.60 17.51 9.67
C LYS A 291 11.20 18.10 9.57
N VAL A 292 10.20 17.27 9.27
CA VAL A 292 8.80 17.67 9.08
C VAL A 292 8.05 17.81 10.42
N GLY A 293 8.55 17.18 11.48
CA GLY A 293 7.90 17.16 12.80
C GLY A 293 6.81 16.10 12.94
N VAL A 294 6.92 15.00 12.18
CA VAL A 294 6.09 13.81 12.31
C VAL A 294 6.80 12.82 13.25
N LYS A 295 6.08 12.24 14.22
CA LYS A 295 6.66 11.22 15.10
C LYS A 295 7.00 9.97 14.28
N TYR A 296 8.25 9.50 14.38
CA TYR A 296 8.71 8.30 13.69
C TYR A 296 8.77 7.09 14.62
N LEU A 297 8.31 5.93 14.13
CA LEU A 297 8.46 4.64 14.78
C LEU A 297 8.87 3.58 13.74
N ASN A 298 9.92 2.81 14.06
CA ASN A 298 10.34 1.67 13.24
C ASN A 298 9.96 0.37 13.94
N LEU A 299 9.02 -0.40 13.36
CA LEU A 299 8.61 -1.69 13.94
C LEU A 299 9.59 -2.82 13.65
N ASN A 300 10.53 -2.65 12.71
CA ASN A 300 11.46 -3.71 12.33
C ASN A 300 12.54 -3.97 13.41
N ASP A 301 12.68 -3.08 14.39
CA ASP A 301 13.60 -3.26 15.53
C ASP A 301 12.86 -3.70 16.80
N ALA A 302 11.52 -3.87 16.75
CA ALA A 302 10.73 -4.26 17.92
C ALA A 302 11.03 -5.72 18.35
N PRO A 303 11.45 -5.96 19.61
CA PRO A 303 11.79 -7.31 20.07
C PRO A 303 10.64 -8.31 19.96
N GLU A 304 9.39 -7.85 20.09
CA GLU A 304 8.19 -8.67 20.00
C GLU A 304 8.00 -9.28 18.61
N LEU A 305 8.48 -8.60 17.56
CA LEU A 305 8.43 -9.10 16.19
C LEU A 305 9.64 -9.96 15.81
N GLN A 306 10.65 -10.06 16.66
CA GLN A 306 11.82 -10.95 16.48
C GLN A 306 11.58 -12.37 17.04
N GLN A 307 10.45 -12.59 17.71
CA GLN A 307 10.14 -13.89 18.34
C GLN A 307 9.85 -14.96 17.27
N PRO A 308 10.08 -16.26 17.57
CA PRO A 308 9.85 -17.36 16.64
C PRO A 308 8.37 -17.75 16.55
N ASP A 309 7.48 -16.76 16.58
CA ASP A 309 6.04 -16.93 16.42
C ASP A 309 5.63 -16.82 14.96
N TRP A 310 4.54 -17.44 14.57
CA TRP A 310 3.98 -17.29 13.22
C TRP A 310 3.28 -15.94 13.06
N LEU A 311 4.05 -14.93 12.62
CA LEU A 311 3.59 -13.54 12.50
C LEU A 311 3.23 -13.13 11.07
N PHE A 312 3.73 -13.84 10.05
CA PHE A 312 3.58 -13.45 8.65
C PHE A 312 2.84 -14.49 7.81
N ALA A 313 1.85 -14.03 7.03
CA ALA A 313 1.14 -14.81 6.01
C ALA A 313 1.91 -14.85 4.67
N ASP A 314 2.74 -13.86 4.43
CA ASP A 314 3.76 -13.78 3.40
C ASP A 314 4.87 -12.80 3.85
N ARG A 315 5.83 -12.42 2.97
CA ARG A 315 6.95 -11.55 3.37
C ARG A 315 6.53 -10.14 3.81
N VAL A 316 5.30 -9.71 3.53
CA VAL A 316 4.80 -8.34 3.75
C VAL A 316 3.57 -8.30 4.65
N HIS A 317 2.69 -9.31 4.55
CA HIS A 317 1.40 -9.34 5.23
C HIS A 317 1.44 -10.19 6.49
N LEU A 318 0.70 -9.76 7.49
CA LEU A 318 0.72 -10.38 8.81
C LEU A 318 -0.41 -11.42 8.98
N THR A 319 -0.20 -12.34 9.90
CA THR A 319 -1.26 -13.17 10.47
C THR A 319 -2.03 -12.40 11.55
N ASP A 320 -3.09 -12.99 12.10
CA ASP A 320 -3.82 -12.41 13.23
C ASP A 320 -2.92 -12.15 14.44
N SER A 321 -1.95 -13.03 14.71
CA SER A 321 -0.96 -12.85 15.78
C SER A 321 -0.02 -11.68 15.48
N GLY A 322 0.43 -11.55 14.24
CA GLY A 322 1.26 -10.41 13.82
C GLY A 322 0.50 -9.09 13.90
N TYR A 323 -0.77 -9.06 13.51
CA TYR A 323 -1.62 -7.87 13.66
C TYR A 323 -1.87 -7.49 15.12
N ASP A 324 -1.99 -8.49 16.03
CA ASP A 324 -2.11 -8.24 17.47
C ASP A 324 -0.83 -7.63 18.03
N ALA A 325 0.31 -8.19 17.69
CA ALA A 325 1.61 -7.68 18.13
C ALA A 325 1.80 -6.22 17.69
N VAL A 326 1.53 -5.92 16.41
CA VAL A 326 1.63 -4.54 15.88
C VAL A 326 0.65 -3.60 16.59
N ALA A 327 -0.60 -3.99 16.82
CA ALA A 327 -1.56 -3.12 17.51
C ALA A 327 -1.10 -2.77 18.94
N ARG A 328 -0.55 -3.74 19.69
CA ARG A 328 0.00 -3.50 21.04
C ARG A 328 1.22 -2.59 21.02
N LEU A 329 2.11 -2.78 20.04
CA LEU A 329 3.28 -1.91 19.83
C LEU A 329 2.86 -0.46 19.56
N LEU A 330 1.86 -0.26 18.68
CA LEU A 330 1.34 1.09 18.40
C LEU A 330 0.79 1.75 19.67
N VAL A 331 0.01 1.03 20.48
CA VAL A 331 -0.53 1.56 21.74
C VAL A 331 0.59 1.97 22.70
N ARG A 332 1.59 1.11 22.90
CA ARG A 332 2.70 1.36 23.80
C ARG A 332 3.60 2.51 23.32
N ASP A 333 4.08 2.45 22.08
CA ASP A 333 5.16 3.31 21.61
C ASP A 333 4.68 4.68 21.09
N LEU A 334 3.41 4.76 20.70
CA LEU A 334 2.77 6.04 20.35
C LEU A 334 2.00 6.65 21.53
N ALA A 335 1.81 5.91 22.63
CA ALA A 335 1.02 6.30 23.81
C ALA A 335 -0.44 6.63 23.45
N LEU A 336 -1.11 5.71 22.74
CA LEU A 336 -2.47 5.83 22.23
C LEU A 336 -3.54 5.53 23.29
#